data_cf1c5f78978323a0c9500df12698d38c
#
_entry.id   cf1c5f78978323a0c9500df12698d38c
#
_cell.length_a   1.000
_cell.length_b   1.000
_cell.length_c   1.000
_cell.angle_alpha   90.00
_cell.angle_beta   90.00
_cell.angle_gamma   90.00
#
_symmetry.space_group_name_H-M   'P 1'
#
loop_
_entity.id
_entity.type
_entity.pdbx_description
1 polymer ?
#
loop_
_entity_poly.entity_id
_entity_poly.type
_entity_poly.pdbx_seq_one_letter_code
_entity_poly.pdbx_strand_id
1 'polypeptide(L)'
;ALAINLANGNTGSITLTENITDFDFTNVPTNGVSTFTLQITQHASSSKTVAINQITVNGGGHVTAKTAGGGGYTVSTGANAIDLVTFLFLDAGTPLINALQDFS
;
A
#
# COMPACT_ATOMS: atom_id res chain seq x y z
N ALA A 1 0.28 -11.72 -4.27
CA ALA A 1 1.04 -10.50 -3.95
C ALA A 1 0.73 -9.39 -4.92
N LEU A 2 0.68 -8.16 -4.45
CA LEU A 2 0.61 -7.00 -5.32
C LEU A 2 2.03 -6.50 -5.56
N ALA A 3 2.52 -6.69 -6.78
CA ALA A 3 3.85 -6.26 -7.17
C ALA A 3 3.82 -4.80 -7.63
N ILE A 4 4.68 -3.97 -7.05
CA ILE A 4 4.80 -2.55 -7.40
C ILE A 4 6.26 -2.24 -7.69
N ASN A 5 6.52 -1.77 -8.91
CA ASN A 5 7.86 -1.41 -9.35
C ASN A 5 7.97 0.11 -9.45
N LEU A 6 8.76 0.73 -8.56
CA LEU A 6 8.92 2.19 -8.54
C LEU A 6 9.64 2.72 -9.77
N ALA A 7 10.33 1.88 -10.54
CA ALA A 7 10.91 2.30 -11.81
C ALA A 7 9.84 2.69 -12.85
N ASN A 8 8.60 2.22 -12.68
CA ASN A 8 7.50 2.53 -13.59
C ASN A 8 6.71 3.79 -13.19
N GLY A 9 7.10 4.46 -12.11
CA GLY A 9 6.44 5.65 -11.60
C GLY A 9 6.13 5.55 -10.12
N ASN A 10 5.54 6.59 -9.57
CA ASN A 10 5.28 6.70 -8.14
C ASN A 10 3.79 6.73 -7.77
N THR A 11 2.92 6.42 -8.71
CA THR A 11 1.48 6.33 -8.49
C THR A 11 0.91 5.10 -9.17
N GLY A 12 -0.17 4.59 -8.64
CA GLY A 12 -0.91 3.49 -9.23
C GLY A 12 -2.35 3.45 -8.76
N SER A 13 -3.14 2.61 -9.38
CA SER A 13 -4.53 2.39 -8.99
C SER A 13 -4.89 0.92 -9.14
N ILE A 14 -5.76 0.44 -8.26
CA ILE A 14 -6.26 -0.93 -8.29
C ILE A 14 -7.71 -0.94 -7.82
N THR A 15 -8.52 -1.77 -8.49
CA THR A 15 -9.84 -2.14 -7.98
C THR A 15 -9.72 -3.53 -7.38
N LEU A 16 -10.12 -3.69 -6.12
CA LEU A 16 -9.97 -4.95 -5.42
C LEU A 16 -10.89 -6.00 -6.03
N THR A 17 -10.32 -7.12 -6.45
CA THR A 17 -11.03 -8.32 -6.91
C THR A 17 -10.78 -9.50 -6.00
N GLU A 18 -9.78 -9.41 -5.16
CA GLU A 18 -9.39 -10.40 -4.16
C GLU A 18 -8.72 -9.70 -2.98
N ASN A 19 -8.52 -10.41 -1.88
CA ASN A 19 -7.77 -9.86 -0.76
C ASN A 19 -6.31 -9.65 -1.17
N ILE A 20 -5.74 -8.50 -0.82
CA ILE A 20 -4.30 -8.29 -0.93
C ILE A 20 -3.66 -8.80 0.36
N THR A 21 -2.92 -9.89 0.24
CA THR A 21 -2.27 -10.53 1.39
C THR A 21 -0.85 -10.04 1.60
N ASP A 22 -0.21 -9.52 0.55
CA ASP A 22 1.15 -9.00 0.63
C ASP A 22 1.44 -8.01 -0.49
N PHE A 23 2.41 -7.16 -0.25
CA PHE A 23 2.96 -6.21 -1.23
C PHE A 23 4.40 -6.57 -1.52
N ASP A 24 4.80 -6.41 -2.77
CA ASP A 24 6.19 -6.62 -3.19
C ASP A 24 6.66 -5.36 -3.93
N PHE A 25 7.41 -4.50 -3.23
CA PHE A 25 7.97 -3.28 -3.80
C PHE A 25 9.37 -3.55 -4.33
N THR A 26 9.60 -3.18 -5.59
CA THR A 26 10.91 -3.31 -6.23
C THR A 26 11.42 -1.98 -6.73
N ASN A 27 12.74 -1.89 -6.92
CA ASN A 27 13.42 -0.67 -7.38
C ASN A 27 13.13 0.54 -6.48
N VAL A 28 13.02 0.30 -5.18
CA VAL A 28 12.93 1.37 -4.20
C VAL A 28 14.34 1.96 -4.02
N PRO A 29 14.53 3.26 -4.26
CA PRO A 29 15.85 3.88 -4.07
C PRO A 29 16.39 3.67 -2.67
N THR A 30 17.67 3.35 -2.56
CA THR A 30 18.33 3.07 -1.28
C THR A 30 18.84 4.31 -0.59
N ASN A 31 18.77 5.47 -1.24
CA ASN A 31 19.19 6.75 -0.67
C ASN A 31 18.04 7.74 -0.73
N GLY A 32 17.75 8.37 0.41
CA GLY A 32 16.77 9.43 0.52
C GLY A 32 15.33 8.91 0.65
N VAL A 33 14.39 9.81 0.44
CA VAL A 33 12.96 9.55 0.59
C VAL A 33 12.34 9.26 -0.76
N SER A 34 11.57 8.16 -0.83
CA SER A 34 10.77 7.82 -2.01
C SER A 34 9.33 7.59 -1.58
N THR A 35 8.38 7.94 -2.43
CA THR A 35 6.97 7.73 -2.15
C THR A 35 6.30 6.99 -3.28
N PHE A 36 5.27 6.22 -2.94
CA PHE A 36 4.34 5.63 -3.88
C PHE A 36 2.92 5.83 -3.36
N THR A 37 2.05 6.42 -4.16
CA THR A 37 0.64 6.60 -3.79
C THR A 37 -0.21 5.63 -4.60
N LEU A 38 -0.96 4.81 -3.88
CA LEU A 38 -1.86 3.81 -4.46
C LEU A 38 -3.31 4.21 -4.22
N GLN A 39 -4.07 4.35 -5.30
CA GLN A 39 -5.51 4.47 -5.21
C GLN A 39 -6.12 3.07 -5.15
N ILE A 40 -6.84 2.78 -4.08
CA ILE A 40 -7.50 1.50 -3.89
C ILE A 40 -9.01 1.73 -3.96
N THR A 41 -9.68 1.06 -4.90
CA THR A 41 -11.13 1.07 -5.01
C THR A 41 -11.67 -0.25 -4.48
N GLN A 42 -12.58 -0.20 -3.50
CA GLN A 42 -13.17 -1.40 -2.92
C GLN A 42 -14.05 -2.13 -3.93
N HIS A 43 -14.15 -3.43 -3.77
CA HIS A 43 -15.02 -4.28 -4.59
C HIS A 43 -16.47 -3.81 -4.51
N ALA A 44 -17.20 -3.90 -5.64
CA ALA A 44 -18.55 -3.36 -5.77
C ALA A 44 -19.60 -4.13 -4.94
N SER A 45 -19.36 -5.39 -4.61
CA SER A 45 -20.39 -6.23 -3.97
C SER A 45 -19.89 -7.07 -2.80
N SER A 46 -18.58 -7.18 -2.61
CA SER A 46 -17.99 -8.07 -1.60
C SER A 46 -16.69 -7.47 -1.09
N SER A 47 -16.69 -6.96 0.13
CA SER A 47 -15.52 -6.29 0.71
C SER A 47 -14.31 -7.20 0.72
N LYS A 48 -13.19 -6.65 0.25
CA LYS A 48 -11.88 -7.32 0.28
C LYS A 48 -10.99 -6.63 1.30
N THR A 49 -9.98 -7.34 1.76
CA THR A 49 -9.03 -6.86 2.76
C THR A 49 -7.69 -6.51 2.14
N VAL A 50 -6.94 -5.64 2.82
CA VAL A 50 -5.59 -5.25 2.42
C VAL A 50 -4.68 -5.40 3.64
N ALA A 51 -3.72 -6.31 3.57
CA ALA A 51 -2.77 -6.53 4.64
C ALA A 51 -1.55 -5.63 4.47
N ILE A 52 -1.09 -5.03 5.57
CA ILE A 52 0.12 -4.19 5.57
C ILE A 52 1.25 -4.82 6.37
N ASN A 53 1.11 -6.08 6.78
CA ASN A 53 2.09 -6.78 7.62
C ASN A 53 2.93 -7.80 6.85
N GLN A 54 2.81 -7.84 5.54
CA GLN A 54 3.56 -8.74 4.67
C GLN A 54 4.10 -7.95 3.48
N ILE A 55 4.98 -7.00 3.76
CA ILE A 55 5.55 -6.13 2.74
C ILE A 55 7.00 -6.48 2.53
N THR A 56 7.40 -6.73 1.29
CA THR A 56 8.81 -6.86 0.93
C THR A 56 9.27 -5.60 0.19
N VAL A 57 10.49 -5.18 0.50
CA VAL A 57 11.14 -4.03 -0.14
C VAL A 57 12.44 -4.52 -0.74
N ASN A 58 12.58 -4.42 -2.06
CA ASN A 58 13.76 -4.86 -2.80
C ASN A 58 14.17 -6.31 -2.49
N GLY A 59 13.18 -7.19 -2.34
CA GLY A 59 13.44 -8.61 -2.09
C GLY A 59 13.86 -8.97 -0.68
N GLY A 60 13.74 -8.06 0.27
CA GLY A 60 14.05 -8.32 1.68
C GLY A 60 12.99 -9.18 2.37
N GLY A 61 13.15 -9.39 3.67
CA GLY A 61 12.15 -10.08 4.48
C GLY A 61 10.87 -9.26 4.64
N HIS A 62 9.79 -9.92 5.07
CA HIS A 62 8.54 -9.23 5.32
C HIS A 62 8.67 -8.22 6.45
N VAL A 63 8.09 -7.04 6.24
CA VAL A 63 7.99 -6.00 7.26
C VAL A 63 6.53 -5.54 7.37
N THR A 64 6.19 -5.00 8.53
CA THR A 64 4.90 -4.36 8.75
C THR A 64 5.05 -2.86 8.55
N ALA A 65 4.22 -2.27 7.69
CA ALA A 65 4.20 -0.83 7.51
C ALA A 65 3.84 -0.14 8.84
N LYS A 66 4.44 1.04 9.07
CA LYS A 66 4.17 1.85 10.25
C LYS A 66 3.15 2.93 9.91
N THR A 67 2.24 3.18 10.82
CA THR A 67 1.24 4.23 10.70
C THR A 67 1.41 5.26 11.81
N ALA A 68 0.94 6.48 11.57
CA ALA A 68 0.99 7.53 12.59
C ALA A 68 0.23 7.08 13.84
N GLY A 69 0.89 7.17 15.00
CA GLY A 69 0.30 6.73 16.28
C GLY A 69 0.19 5.22 16.42
N GLY A 70 0.64 4.43 15.45
CA GLY A 70 0.60 2.97 15.53
C GLY A 70 -0.79 2.35 15.36
N GLY A 71 -1.76 3.11 14.86
CA GLY A 71 -3.16 2.65 14.76
C GLY A 71 -3.43 1.63 13.66
N GLY A 72 -2.49 1.43 12.73
CA GLY A 72 -2.67 0.54 11.60
C GLY A 72 -3.51 1.18 10.47
N TYR A 73 -3.71 0.40 9.41
CA TYR A 73 -4.56 0.77 8.29
C TYR A 73 -5.54 -0.35 8.02
N THR A 74 -6.81 -0.02 7.94
CA THR A 74 -7.87 -0.93 7.50
C THR A 74 -8.55 -0.32 6.30
N VAL A 75 -8.56 -1.05 5.18
CA VAL A 75 -9.19 -0.57 3.94
C VAL A 75 -10.67 -0.28 4.18
N SER A 76 -11.18 0.78 3.56
CA SER A 76 -12.59 1.13 3.62
C SER A 76 -13.45 0.04 3.00
N THR A 77 -14.57 -0.30 3.63
CA THR A 77 -15.39 -1.48 3.30
C THR A 77 -16.60 -1.19 2.44
N GLY A 78 -16.97 0.09 2.29
CA GLY A 78 -18.13 0.47 1.46
C GLY A 78 -17.91 0.09 -0.01
N ALA A 79 -18.99 -0.32 -0.70
CA ALA A 79 -18.92 -0.67 -2.11
C ALA A 79 -18.37 0.50 -2.92
N ASN A 80 -17.37 0.22 -3.75
CA ASN A 80 -16.69 1.21 -4.60
C ASN A 80 -16.02 2.37 -3.83
N ALA A 81 -15.88 2.27 -2.51
CA ALA A 81 -15.18 3.31 -1.74
C ALA A 81 -13.71 3.37 -2.15
N ILE A 82 -13.16 4.58 -2.17
CA ILE A 82 -11.79 4.83 -2.63
C ILE A 82 -10.94 5.26 -1.44
N ASP A 83 -9.78 4.61 -1.30
CA ASP A 83 -8.73 5.02 -0.38
C ASP A 83 -7.51 5.45 -1.19
N LEU A 84 -6.84 6.51 -0.74
CA LEU A 84 -5.54 6.92 -1.24
C LEU A 84 -4.50 6.59 -0.18
N VAL A 85 -3.63 5.63 -0.46
CA VAL A 85 -2.61 5.17 0.48
C VAL A 85 -1.24 5.58 -0.04
N THR A 86 -0.52 6.37 0.74
CA THR A 86 0.84 6.77 0.40
C THR A 86 1.83 5.97 1.23
N PHE A 87 2.75 5.30 0.54
CA PHE A 87 3.88 4.59 1.13
C PHE A 87 5.11 5.48 1.00
N LEU A 88 5.75 5.78 2.13
CA LEU A 88 6.97 6.57 2.16
C LEU A 88 8.11 5.66 2.62
N PHE A 89 9.17 5.62 1.84
CA PHE A 89 10.37 4.83 2.14
C PHE A 89 11.53 5.78 2.42
N LEU A 90 12.23 5.58 3.53
CA LEU A 90 13.49 6.25 3.82
C LEU A 90 14.60 5.23 3.61
N ASP A 91 15.48 5.49 2.64
CA ASP A 91 16.61 4.61 2.30
C ASP A 91 16.16 3.15 2.05
N ALA A 92 15.04 2.97 1.37
CA ALA A 92 14.40 1.66 1.12
C ALA A 92 14.11 0.87 2.41
N GLY A 93 13.85 1.58 3.51
CA GLY A 93 13.50 0.97 4.79
C GLY A 93 12.03 0.57 4.88
N THR A 94 11.60 0.21 6.08
CA THR A 94 10.20 -0.11 6.37
C THR A 94 9.29 1.06 5.98
N PRO A 95 8.25 0.83 5.16
CA PRO A 95 7.41 1.93 4.73
C PRO A 95 6.61 2.55 5.86
N LEU A 96 6.53 3.87 5.84
CA LEU A 96 5.59 4.65 6.63
C LEU A 96 4.37 4.90 5.74
N ILE A 97 3.17 4.65 6.23
CA ILE A 97 1.99 4.83 5.41
C ILE A 97 1.04 5.86 6.02
N ASN A 98 0.36 6.56 5.13
CA ASN A 98 -0.70 7.48 5.44
C ASN A 98 -1.84 7.25 4.45
N ALA A 99 -3.08 7.34 4.91
CA ALA A 99 -4.22 7.07 4.07
C ALA A 99 -5.30 8.13 4.23
N LEU A 100 -5.84 8.58 3.10
CA LEU A 100 -7.07 9.32 3.02
C LEU A 100 -8.14 8.33 2.58
N GLN A 101 -9.22 8.19 3.37
CA GLN A 101 -10.10 7.05 3.22
C GLN A 101 -11.55 7.42 2.95
N ASP A 102 -12.25 6.45 2.36
CA ASP A 102 -13.70 6.41 2.23
C ASP A 102 -14.26 7.54 1.37
N PHE A 103 -13.64 7.79 0.25
CA PHE A 103 -14.22 8.62 -0.79
C PHE A 103 -15.28 7.79 -1.53
N SER A 104 -16.53 8.13 -1.35
CA SER A 104 -17.65 7.36 -1.88
C SER A 104 -18.66 8.21 -2.65
#